data_6c6735f7230e7f304b3ead83be2b93c9
#
_entry.id   6c6735f7230e7f304b3ead83be2b93c9
#
_cell.length_a   1.000
_cell.length_b   1.000
_cell.length_c   1.000
_cell.angle_alpha   90.00
_cell.angle_beta   90.00
_cell.angle_gamma   90.00
#
_symmetry.space_group_name_H-M   'P 1'
#
loop_
_entity.id
_entity.type
_entity.pdbx_description
1 polymer ?
#
loop_
_entity_poly.entity_id
_entity_poly.type
_entity_poly.pdbx_seq_one_letter_code
_entity_poly.pdbx_strand_id
1 'polypeptide(L)'
;VPSSGELFAQRMLATSYRETAVYATPGAATTYTIDCSVGNAFRIELGATNLTVAFSNPPATLQAFIFTVNTVQATTARTITWPTNVRWSSAISPILTSTASARDVFTFLTVDGGTNWLGFTSGQDLR
;
A
#
# COMPACT_ATOMS: atom_id res chain seq x y z
N VAL A 1 -22.37 15.64 -13.82
CA VAL A 1 -21.31 14.59 -13.89
C VAL A 1 -19.98 15.26 -13.62
N PRO A 2 -19.17 14.74 -12.70
CA PRO A 2 -17.83 15.29 -12.46
C PRO A 2 -16.95 15.20 -13.71
N SER A 3 -16.29 16.28 -14.06
CA SER A 3 -15.40 16.33 -15.24
C SER A 3 -14.06 15.64 -15.00
N SER A 4 -13.72 15.35 -13.74
CA SER A 4 -12.47 14.71 -13.32
C SER A 4 -12.53 13.19 -13.28
N GLY A 5 -13.65 12.56 -13.66
CA GLY A 5 -13.86 11.13 -13.54
C GLY A 5 -14.29 10.66 -12.14
N GLU A 6 -14.52 11.58 -11.22
CA GLU A 6 -15.03 11.27 -9.89
C GLU A 6 -16.54 11.00 -9.93
N LEU A 7 -16.99 10.08 -9.09
CA LEU A 7 -18.42 9.80 -8.88
C LEU A 7 -18.82 10.26 -7.49
N PHE A 8 -19.78 11.17 -7.41
CA PHE A 8 -20.39 11.59 -6.16
C PHE A 8 -21.74 10.91 -6.00
N ALA A 9 -21.85 10.01 -5.00
CA ALA A 9 -23.08 9.28 -4.73
C ALA A 9 -23.26 9.04 -3.23
N GLN A 10 -24.49 9.11 -2.74
CA GLN A 10 -24.81 8.72 -1.37
C GLN A 10 -24.87 7.21 -1.20
N ARG A 11 -25.17 6.50 -2.28
CA ARG A 11 -25.20 5.04 -2.33
C ARG A 11 -24.64 4.58 -3.66
N MET A 12 -23.98 3.46 -3.62
CA MET A 12 -23.49 2.82 -4.83
C MET A 12 -23.94 1.36 -4.86
N LEU A 13 -24.53 0.95 -5.99
CA LEU A 13 -24.88 -0.43 -6.28
C LEU A 13 -24.21 -0.80 -7.60
N ALA A 14 -23.37 -1.81 -7.57
CA ALA A 14 -22.63 -2.27 -8.75
C ALA A 14 -22.67 -3.80 -8.83
N THR A 15 -22.82 -4.32 -10.06
CA THR A 15 -22.77 -5.77 -10.30
C THR A 15 -21.36 -6.31 -10.09
N SER A 16 -20.33 -5.55 -10.44
CA SER A 16 -18.94 -5.89 -10.18
C SER A 16 -18.13 -4.63 -9.92
N TYR A 17 -17.00 -4.81 -9.24
CA TYR A 17 -16.10 -3.73 -8.88
C TYR A 17 -14.66 -4.15 -9.17
N ARG A 18 -13.90 -3.29 -9.82
CA ARG A 18 -12.48 -3.52 -10.15
C ARG A 18 -11.70 -2.27 -9.85
N GLU A 19 -10.50 -2.46 -9.31
CA GLU A 19 -9.55 -1.39 -9.08
C GLU A 19 -8.37 -1.53 -10.03
N THR A 20 -7.75 -0.41 -10.38
CA THR A 20 -6.48 -0.42 -11.11
C THR A 20 -5.37 -0.89 -10.17
N ALA A 21 -4.64 -1.92 -10.57
CA ALA A 21 -3.44 -2.34 -9.86
C ALA A 21 -2.23 -1.57 -10.38
N VAL A 22 -1.49 -0.96 -9.45
CA VAL A 22 -0.26 -0.21 -9.75
C VAL A 22 0.93 -1.13 -9.49
N TYR A 23 1.72 -1.43 -10.50
CA TYR A 23 2.91 -2.27 -10.40
C TYR A 23 4.15 -1.39 -10.31
N ALA A 24 4.95 -1.58 -9.26
CA ALA A 24 6.18 -0.86 -9.04
C ALA A 24 7.37 -1.84 -9.04
N THR A 25 8.42 -1.45 -9.76
CA THR A 25 9.70 -2.17 -9.81
C THR A 25 10.82 -1.19 -9.48
N PRO A 26 11.01 -0.84 -8.19
CA PRO A 26 11.98 0.19 -7.81
C PRO A 26 13.43 -0.10 -8.24
N GLY A 27 13.78 -1.37 -8.45
CA GLY A 27 15.14 -1.73 -8.90
C GLY A 27 16.19 -1.42 -7.85
N ALA A 28 17.10 -0.50 -8.20
CA ALA A 28 18.17 -0.04 -7.29
C ALA A 28 17.78 1.21 -6.51
N ALA A 29 16.57 1.73 -6.67
CA ALA A 29 16.10 2.86 -5.88
C ALA A 29 15.97 2.47 -4.40
N THR A 30 16.32 3.39 -3.50
CA THR A 30 16.22 3.18 -2.06
C THR A 30 14.91 3.66 -1.47
N THR A 31 14.13 4.41 -2.25
CA THR A 31 12.85 4.98 -1.83
C THR A 31 11.78 4.72 -2.89
N TYR A 32 10.54 4.54 -2.44
CA TYR A 32 9.37 4.48 -3.31
C TYR A 32 8.21 5.19 -2.64
N THR A 33 7.53 6.05 -3.40
CA THR A 33 6.35 6.77 -2.90
C THR A 33 5.09 6.12 -3.47
N ILE A 34 4.21 5.67 -2.58
CA ILE A 34 2.87 5.21 -2.93
C ILE A 34 1.99 6.44 -3.03
N ASP A 35 1.53 6.74 -4.24
CA ASP A 35 0.62 7.84 -4.52
C ASP A 35 -0.82 7.36 -4.34
N CYS A 36 -1.47 7.81 -3.27
CA CYS A 36 -2.83 7.40 -2.94
C CYS A 36 -3.87 7.90 -3.94
N SER A 37 -3.52 8.84 -4.81
CA SER A 37 -4.45 9.37 -5.82
C SER A 37 -4.57 8.50 -7.07
N VAL A 38 -3.69 7.51 -7.26
CA VAL A 38 -3.66 6.72 -8.51
C VAL A 38 -4.26 5.33 -8.38
N GLY A 39 -4.59 4.89 -7.19
CA GLY A 39 -5.23 3.57 -7.01
C GLY A 39 -5.29 3.13 -5.56
N ASN A 40 -5.89 1.96 -5.36
CA ASN A 40 -6.08 1.31 -4.06
C ASN A 40 -5.35 -0.03 -3.94
N ALA A 41 -4.71 -0.50 -5.01
CA ALA A 41 -3.99 -1.76 -5.02
C ALA A 41 -2.61 -1.55 -5.64
N PHE A 42 -1.57 -1.88 -4.88
CA PHE A 42 -0.18 -1.69 -5.29
C PHE A 42 0.57 -3.01 -5.18
N ARG A 43 1.43 -3.26 -6.16
CA ARG A 43 2.37 -4.37 -6.12
C ARG A 43 3.78 -3.80 -6.21
N ILE A 44 4.64 -4.15 -5.24
CA ILE A 44 6.03 -3.73 -5.21
C ILE A 44 6.91 -4.97 -5.36
N GLU A 45 7.62 -5.06 -6.46
CA GLU A 45 8.67 -6.07 -6.64
C GLU A 45 9.99 -5.51 -6.10
N LEU A 46 10.48 -6.09 -5.00
CA LEU A 46 11.72 -5.68 -4.39
C LEU A 46 12.91 -6.03 -5.29
N GLY A 47 13.86 -5.13 -5.36
CA GLY A 47 15.00 -5.23 -6.26
C GLY A 47 16.33 -5.34 -5.53
N ALA A 48 17.28 -4.47 -5.87
CA ALA A 48 18.65 -4.58 -5.42
C ALA A 48 18.91 -3.98 -4.03
N THR A 49 17.96 -3.25 -3.45
CA THR A 49 18.15 -2.49 -2.21
C THR A 49 17.01 -2.68 -1.22
N ASN A 50 17.28 -2.44 0.06
CA ASN A 50 16.23 -2.20 1.04
C ASN A 50 15.49 -0.92 0.67
N LEU A 51 14.19 -0.89 0.93
CA LEU A 51 13.30 0.16 0.44
C LEU A 51 12.70 0.95 1.60
N THR A 52 12.73 2.27 1.51
CA THR A 52 11.96 3.16 2.35
C THR A 52 10.72 3.61 1.59
N VAL A 53 9.55 3.38 2.15
CA VAL A 53 8.27 3.71 1.52
C VAL A 53 7.70 4.98 2.14
N ALA A 54 7.17 5.85 1.29
CA ALA A 54 6.40 7.02 1.68
C ALA A 54 5.00 6.94 1.07
N PHE A 55 4.02 7.58 1.69
CA PHE A 55 2.68 7.73 1.16
C PHE A 55 2.45 9.18 0.78
N SER A 56 1.83 9.43 -0.37
CA SER A 56 1.52 10.79 -0.85
C SER A 56 0.07 10.90 -1.30
N ASN A 57 -0.43 12.14 -1.36
CA ASN A 57 -1.76 12.48 -1.84
C ASN A 57 -2.88 11.69 -1.16
N PRO A 58 -2.92 11.63 0.18
CA PRO A 58 -4.04 11.02 0.87
C PRO A 58 -5.32 11.81 0.62
N PRO A 59 -6.51 11.20 0.74
CA PRO A 59 -7.75 11.93 0.65
C PRO A 59 -7.92 12.89 1.84
N ALA A 60 -8.93 13.76 1.76
CA ALA A 60 -9.24 14.69 2.83
C ALA A 60 -9.63 13.97 4.13
N THR A 61 -9.50 14.66 5.26
CA THR A 61 -9.98 14.17 6.54
C THR A 61 -11.47 13.85 6.48
N LEU A 62 -11.91 12.89 7.30
CA LEU A 62 -13.28 12.34 7.34
C LEU A 62 -13.70 11.53 6.10
N GLN A 63 -12.76 11.30 5.18
CA GLN A 63 -12.94 10.33 4.10
C GLN A 63 -12.16 9.07 4.47
N ALA A 64 -12.85 7.93 4.55
CA ALA A 64 -12.19 6.66 4.78
C ALA A 64 -11.49 6.22 3.50
N PHE A 65 -10.22 5.90 3.58
CA PHE A 65 -9.43 5.42 2.46
C PHE A 65 -8.64 4.19 2.86
N ILE A 66 -8.74 3.15 2.05
CA ILE A 66 -8.07 1.87 2.27
C ILE A 66 -7.30 1.52 1.00
N PHE A 67 -6.06 1.08 1.14
CA PHE A 67 -5.32 0.49 0.05
C PHE A 67 -4.53 -0.73 0.51
N THR A 68 -4.18 -1.59 -0.42
CA THR A 68 -3.38 -2.78 -0.17
C THR A 68 -2.05 -2.70 -0.89
N VAL A 69 -1.04 -3.29 -0.29
CA VAL A 69 0.29 -3.44 -0.87
C VAL A 69 0.65 -4.92 -0.88
N ASN A 70 0.90 -5.45 -2.07
CA ASN A 70 1.43 -6.79 -2.29
C ASN A 70 2.92 -6.65 -2.57
N THR A 71 3.77 -7.14 -1.68
CA THR A 71 5.22 -7.14 -1.89
C THR A 71 5.66 -8.48 -2.46
N VAL A 72 6.63 -8.46 -3.37
CA VAL A 72 7.28 -9.65 -3.89
C VAL A 72 8.75 -9.58 -3.50
N GLN A 73 9.21 -10.59 -2.76
CA GLN A 73 10.59 -10.60 -2.26
C GLN A 73 11.60 -10.82 -3.38
N ALA A 74 12.75 -10.15 -3.26
CA ALA A 74 13.87 -10.29 -4.18
C ALA A 74 14.62 -11.61 -3.95
N THR A 75 15.56 -11.92 -4.86
CA THR A 75 16.44 -13.09 -4.74
C THR A 75 17.30 -13.00 -3.48
N THR A 76 17.83 -11.81 -3.18
CA THR A 76 18.44 -11.51 -1.88
C THR A 76 17.38 -10.79 -1.04
N ALA A 77 17.13 -11.29 0.16
CA ALA A 77 16.10 -10.72 1.03
C ALA A 77 16.30 -9.24 1.28
N ARG A 78 15.23 -8.47 1.11
CA ARG A 78 15.18 -7.03 1.34
C ARG A 78 14.16 -6.69 2.41
N THR A 79 14.32 -5.53 2.99
CA THR A 79 13.41 -4.99 4.00
C THR A 79 12.67 -3.78 3.48
N ILE A 80 11.51 -3.51 4.06
CA ILE A 80 10.78 -2.25 3.85
C ILE A 80 10.73 -1.49 5.17
N THR A 81 11.07 -0.21 5.10
CA THR A 81 10.80 0.74 6.17
C THR A 81 9.53 1.51 5.80
N TRP A 82 8.48 1.30 6.58
CA TRP A 82 7.20 1.97 6.41
C TRP A 82 7.20 3.38 7.01
N PRO A 83 6.28 4.26 6.61
CA PRO A 83 6.19 5.59 7.21
C PRO A 83 6.01 5.54 8.73
N THR A 84 6.59 6.49 9.43
CA THR A 84 6.58 6.52 10.91
C THR A 84 5.19 6.78 11.50
N ASN A 85 4.27 7.31 10.70
CA ASN A 85 2.88 7.54 11.11
C ASN A 85 1.95 6.35 10.84
N VAL A 86 2.49 5.20 10.48
CA VAL A 86 1.73 3.95 10.44
C VAL A 86 1.66 3.36 11.84
N ARG A 87 0.45 3.08 12.29
CA ARG A 87 0.17 2.46 13.59
C ARG A 87 -0.03 0.96 13.38
N TRP A 88 0.96 0.19 13.79
CA TRP A 88 0.94 -1.27 13.73
C TRP A 88 0.43 -1.86 15.04
N SER A 89 -0.05 -3.11 14.99
CA SER A 89 -0.43 -3.85 16.19
C SER A 89 0.72 -3.87 17.20
N SER A 90 0.44 -3.49 18.43
CA SER A 90 1.43 -3.37 19.52
C SER A 90 2.63 -2.49 19.18
N ALA A 91 2.47 -1.55 18.24
CA ALA A 91 3.52 -0.66 17.74
C ALA A 91 4.72 -1.41 17.12
N ILE A 92 4.51 -2.62 16.63
CA ILE A 92 5.55 -3.45 16.01
C ILE A 92 5.31 -3.54 14.51
N SER A 93 6.23 -2.95 13.74
CA SER A 93 6.22 -3.06 12.28
C SER A 93 6.52 -4.51 11.85
N PRO A 94 5.78 -5.07 10.89
CA PRO A 94 6.02 -6.44 10.44
C PRO A 94 7.36 -6.58 9.71
N ILE A 95 7.94 -7.77 9.81
CA ILE A 95 9.13 -8.16 9.07
C ILE A 95 8.67 -8.89 7.82
N LEU A 96 9.20 -8.51 6.66
CA LEU A 96 8.89 -9.19 5.41
C LEU A 96 9.40 -10.64 5.43
N THR A 97 8.65 -11.53 4.79
CA THR A 97 9.11 -12.87 4.50
C THR A 97 10.38 -12.81 3.67
N SER A 98 11.42 -13.54 4.10
CA SER A 98 12.76 -13.46 3.48
C SER A 98 12.94 -14.41 2.29
N THR A 99 12.04 -15.35 2.09
CA THR A 99 12.12 -16.31 0.99
C THR A 99 11.96 -15.60 -0.35
N ALA A 100 12.85 -15.88 -1.31
CA ALA A 100 12.78 -15.31 -2.65
C ALA A 100 11.42 -15.58 -3.28
N SER A 101 10.86 -14.58 -3.95
CA SER A 101 9.55 -14.60 -4.61
C SER A 101 8.35 -14.77 -3.69
N ALA A 102 8.55 -14.87 -2.37
CA ALA A 102 7.44 -14.89 -1.43
C ALA A 102 6.69 -13.55 -1.45
N ARG A 103 5.39 -13.63 -1.26
CA ARG A 103 4.51 -12.46 -1.28
C ARG A 103 3.95 -12.21 0.10
N ASP A 104 3.99 -10.94 0.50
CA ASP A 104 3.31 -10.46 1.70
C ASP A 104 2.30 -9.40 1.28
N VAL A 105 1.16 -9.37 1.95
CA VAL A 105 0.10 -8.39 1.69
C VAL A 105 -0.17 -7.60 2.96
N PHE A 106 -0.18 -6.27 2.81
CA PHE A 106 -0.47 -5.33 3.88
C PHE A 106 -1.65 -4.45 3.49
N THR A 107 -2.45 -4.08 4.47
CA THR A 107 -3.58 -3.17 4.28
C THR A 107 -3.37 -1.94 5.14
N PHE A 108 -3.67 -0.78 4.57
CA PHE A 108 -3.53 0.51 5.25
C PHE A 108 -4.85 1.26 5.18
N LEU A 109 -5.26 1.82 6.32
CA LEU A 109 -6.51 2.58 6.47
C LEU A 109 -6.22 3.93 7.09
N THR A 110 -6.77 4.99 6.52
CA THR A 110 -6.81 6.31 7.16
C THR A 110 -8.22 6.88 7.13
N VAL A 111 -8.56 7.67 8.14
CA VAL A 111 -9.80 8.46 8.21
C VAL A 111 -9.53 9.93 8.54
N ASP A 112 -8.25 10.29 8.69
CA ASP A 112 -7.83 11.62 9.13
C ASP A 112 -6.87 12.31 8.14
N GLY A 113 -7.08 12.06 6.86
CA GLY A 113 -6.29 12.69 5.81
C GLY A 113 -4.84 12.21 5.76
N GLY A 114 -4.56 11.00 6.23
CA GLY A 114 -3.21 10.45 6.24
C GLY A 114 -2.32 10.96 7.37
N THR A 115 -2.88 11.65 8.37
CA THR A 115 -2.14 12.02 9.59
C THR A 115 -1.70 10.77 10.33
N ASN A 116 -2.60 9.79 10.44
CA ASN A 116 -2.31 8.46 10.94
C ASN A 116 -2.83 7.41 9.97
N TRP A 117 -2.05 6.34 9.81
CA TRP A 117 -2.45 5.16 9.06
C TRP A 117 -2.51 3.97 10.00
N LEU A 118 -3.58 3.19 9.92
CA LEU A 118 -3.65 1.90 10.60
C LEU A 118 -3.12 0.84 9.64
N GLY A 119 -2.08 0.14 10.05
CA GLY A 119 -1.42 -0.88 9.25
C GLY A 119 -1.76 -2.29 9.73
N PHE A 120 -2.05 -3.16 8.78
CA PHE A 120 -2.42 -4.55 9.04
C PHE A 120 -1.59 -5.48 8.16
N THR A 121 -1.10 -6.56 8.76
CA THR A 121 -0.54 -7.68 8.00
C THR A 121 -1.69 -8.58 7.57
N SER A 122 -2.04 -8.54 6.28
CA SER A 122 -3.17 -9.30 5.75
C SER A 122 -2.80 -10.73 5.39
N GLY A 123 -1.54 -10.97 5.04
CA GLY A 123 -1.02 -12.31 4.78
C GLY A 123 0.48 -12.24 4.53
N GLN A 124 1.18 -13.30 4.90
CA GLN A 124 2.62 -13.42 4.65
C GLN A 124 2.96 -14.78 4.08
N ASP A 125 4.09 -14.84 3.38
CA ASP A 125 4.62 -16.07 2.78
C ASP A 125 3.61 -16.75 1.85
N LEU A 126 2.93 -15.95 1.06
CA LEU A 126 1.97 -16.44 0.06
C LEU A 126 2.76 -16.92 -1.18
N ARG A 127 2.81 -18.23 -1.37
CA ARG A 127 3.59 -18.88 -2.44
C ARG A 127 2.75 -19.84 -3.26
#